data_46182e5efea31c2b37f0d86e79d661bd
#
_entry.id   46182e5efea31c2b37f0d86e79d661bd
#
_cell.length_a   1.000
_cell.length_b   1.000
_cell.length_c   1.000
_cell.angle_alpha   90.00
_cell.angle_beta   90.00
_cell.angle_gamma   90.00
#
_symmetry.space_group_name_H-M   'P 1'
#
loop_
_entity.id
_entity.type
_entity.pdbx_description
1 polymer ?
#
loop_
_entity_poly.entity_id
_entity_poly.type
_entity_poly.pdbx_seq_one_letter_code
_entity_poly.pdbx_strand_id
1 'polypeptide(L)'
;MLSSAQVIREARLKADLTQADLGERIGRDRAQIARWEIGGQQPSFENLQAVVEACGFALRIQIVVPEQTPALDAELEASLLQAPQERVRVLLDDPGRDA
;
A
#
# COMPACT_ATOMS: atom_id res chain seq x y z
N MET A 1 -4.13 -10.93 -4.74
CA MET A 1 -3.98 -9.45 -4.67
C MET A 1 -4.26 -8.98 -3.25
N LEU A 2 -3.41 -8.13 -2.71
CA LEU A 2 -3.60 -7.63 -1.36
C LEU A 2 -4.63 -6.48 -1.35
N SER A 3 -5.54 -6.53 -0.40
CA SER A 3 -6.43 -5.40 -0.15
C SER A 3 -5.75 -4.43 0.81
N SER A 4 -6.26 -3.20 0.88
CA SER A 4 -5.73 -2.24 1.85
C SER A 4 -5.85 -2.76 3.28
N ALA A 5 -6.92 -3.48 3.58
CA ALA A 5 -7.10 -4.08 4.90
C ALA A 5 -5.96 -5.06 5.22
N GLN A 6 -5.61 -5.91 4.26
CA GLN A 6 -4.53 -6.87 4.43
C GLN A 6 -3.17 -6.20 4.56
N VAL A 7 -2.93 -5.16 3.78
CA VAL A 7 -1.67 -4.42 3.85
C VAL A 7 -1.48 -3.81 5.23
N ILE A 8 -2.52 -3.17 5.76
CA ILE A 8 -2.45 -2.56 7.09
C ILE A 8 -2.17 -3.61 8.15
N ARG A 9 -2.91 -4.71 8.10
CA ARG A 9 -2.74 -5.77 9.08
C ARG A 9 -1.37 -6.40 9.00
N GLU A 10 -0.89 -6.70 7.80
CA GLU A 10 0.43 -7.28 7.59
C GLU A 10 1.53 -6.37 8.11
N ALA A 11 1.48 -5.09 7.77
CA ALA A 11 2.47 -4.14 8.22
C ALA A 11 2.48 -4.04 9.73
N ARG A 12 1.29 -3.97 10.33
CA ARG A 12 1.17 -3.87 11.78
C ARG A 12 1.74 -5.10 12.49
N LEU A 13 1.39 -6.27 12.01
CA LEU A 13 1.86 -7.52 12.63
C LEU A 13 3.37 -7.69 12.47
N LYS A 14 3.91 -7.34 11.32
CA LYS A 14 5.35 -7.39 11.10
C LYS A 14 6.10 -6.42 11.99
N ALA A 15 5.49 -5.31 12.33
CA ALA A 15 6.08 -4.33 13.23
C ALA A 15 5.83 -4.65 14.70
N ASP A 16 5.11 -5.72 14.99
CA ASP A 16 4.78 -6.15 16.34
C ASP A 16 4.00 -5.07 17.10
N LEU A 17 3.08 -4.42 16.41
CA LEU A 17 2.25 -3.36 16.99
C LEU A 17 0.82 -3.84 17.21
N THR A 18 0.21 -3.37 18.29
CA THR A 18 -1.23 -3.54 18.47
C THR A 18 -1.97 -2.50 17.64
N GLN A 19 -3.28 -2.69 17.48
CA GLN A 19 -4.10 -1.68 16.80
C GLN A 19 -4.04 -0.34 17.54
N ALA A 20 -4.00 -0.38 18.85
CA ALA A 20 -3.89 0.83 19.65
C ALA A 20 -2.54 1.53 19.44
N ASP A 21 -1.46 0.75 19.40
CA ASP A 21 -0.12 1.29 19.16
C ASP A 21 -0.04 1.97 17.80
N LEU A 22 -0.59 1.33 16.78
CA LEU A 22 -0.59 1.91 15.45
C LEU A 22 -1.42 3.19 15.40
N GLY A 23 -2.60 3.15 16.01
CA GLY A 23 -3.46 4.33 16.08
C GLY A 23 -2.75 5.51 16.71
N GLU A 24 -2.01 5.26 17.78
CA GLU A 24 -1.25 6.29 18.47
C GLU A 24 -0.18 6.90 17.55
N ARG A 25 0.49 6.07 16.78
CA ARG A 25 1.56 6.53 15.89
C ARG A 25 1.07 7.43 14.77
N ILE A 26 -0.14 7.19 14.28
CA ILE A 26 -0.67 7.95 13.15
C ILE A 26 -1.75 8.94 13.56
N GLY A 27 -2.04 9.06 14.87
CA GLY A 27 -3.05 9.99 15.36
C GLY A 27 -4.46 9.57 15.05
N ARG A 28 -4.75 8.27 15.07
CA ARG A 28 -6.08 7.74 14.82
C ARG A 28 -6.53 6.85 15.96
N ASP A 29 -7.84 6.71 16.11
CA ASP A 29 -8.40 5.83 17.12
C ASP A 29 -8.16 4.37 16.78
N ARG A 30 -8.00 3.55 17.82
CA ARG A 30 -7.92 2.11 17.64
C ARG A 30 -9.11 1.57 16.84
N ALA A 31 -10.31 2.11 17.09
CA ALA A 31 -11.51 1.69 16.38
C ALA A 31 -11.40 1.95 14.89
N GLN A 32 -10.76 3.04 14.49
CA GLN A 32 -10.53 3.35 13.09
C GLN A 32 -9.60 2.31 12.45
N ILE A 33 -8.53 1.95 13.13
CA ILE A 33 -7.62 0.91 12.65
C ILE A 33 -8.37 -0.41 12.49
N ALA A 34 -9.17 -0.77 13.47
CA ALA A 34 -9.96 -2.00 13.42
C ALA A 34 -10.90 -2.02 12.22
N ARG A 35 -11.58 -0.91 11.96
CA ARG A 35 -12.49 -0.81 10.80
C ARG A 35 -11.76 -0.98 9.49
N TRP A 36 -10.56 -0.41 9.37
CA TRP A 36 -9.75 -0.58 8.17
C TRP A 36 -9.35 -2.04 7.98
N GLU A 37 -8.97 -2.72 9.05
CA GLU A 37 -8.47 -4.10 8.98
C GLU A 37 -9.55 -5.11 8.65
N ILE A 38 -10.78 -4.86 9.06
CA ILE A 38 -11.88 -5.76 8.71
C ILE A 38 -12.57 -5.39 7.39
N GLY A 39 -12.13 -4.31 6.76
CA GLY A 39 -12.71 -3.89 5.50
C GLY A 39 -14.01 -3.12 5.61
N GLY A 40 -14.40 -2.72 6.83
CA GLY A 40 -15.62 -1.95 7.03
C GLY A 40 -15.53 -0.53 6.52
N GLN A 41 -14.33 -0.04 6.38
CA GLN A 41 -14.06 1.27 5.83
C GLN A 41 -12.70 1.23 5.14
N GLN A 42 -12.60 1.83 3.97
CA GLN A 42 -11.33 1.85 3.25
C GLN A 42 -10.54 3.10 3.60
N PRO A 43 -9.25 2.96 3.89
CA PRO A 43 -8.40 4.12 4.11
C PRO A 43 -8.12 4.82 2.79
N SER A 44 -7.87 6.12 2.86
CA SER A 44 -7.33 6.85 1.71
C SER A 44 -5.92 6.36 1.42
N PHE A 45 -5.41 6.69 0.24
CA PHE A 45 -4.03 6.34 -0.11
C PHE A 45 -3.06 6.96 0.89
N GLU A 46 -3.30 8.21 1.29
CA GLU A 46 -2.44 8.89 2.26
C GLU A 46 -2.46 8.19 3.62
N ASN A 47 -3.62 7.73 4.05
CA ASN A 47 -3.73 7.01 5.31
C ASN A 47 -3.02 5.66 5.22
N LEU A 48 -3.17 4.97 4.09
CA LEU A 48 -2.49 3.70 3.88
C LEU A 48 -0.98 3.89 3.93
N GLN A 49 -0.48 4.91 3.26
CA GLN A 49 0.94 5.23 3.26
C GLN A 49 1.42 5.57 4.67
N ALA A 50 0.65 6.36 5.41
CA ALA A 50 1.00 6.71 6.79
C ALA A 50 1.10 5.48 7.69
N VAL A 51 0.17 4.54 7.53
CA VAL A 51 0.19 3.29 8.30
C VAL A 51 1.45 2.50 7.99
N VAL A 52 1.75 2.30 6.72
CA VAL A 52 2.90 1.50 6.30
C VAL A 52 4.20 2.14 6.80
N GLU A 53 4.32 3.45 6.70
CA GLU A 53 5.51 4.17 7.16
C GLU A 53 5.63 4.14 8.68
N ALA A 54 4.52 4.24 9.39
CA ALA A 54 4.54 4.16 10.85
C ALA A 54 5.00 2.80 11.35
N CYS A 55 4.81 1.77 10.53
CA CYS A 55 5.27 0.42 10.84
C CYS A 55 6.73 0.18 10.45
N GLY A 56 7.39 1.18 9.88
CA GLY A 56 8.80 1.06 9.49
C GLY A 56 9.02 0.55 8.09
N PHE A 57 7.99 0.56 7.26
CA PHE A 57 8.08 0.10 5.87
C PHE A 57 7.79 1.24 4.90
N ALA A 58 8.03 0.99 3.64
CA ALA A 58 7.67 1.92 2.58
C ALA A 58 6.62 1.29 1.69
N LEU A 59 5.66 2.08 1.25
CA LEU A 59 4.63 1.63 0.33
C LEU A 59 5.06 2.01 -1.09
N ARG A 60 5.16 1.00 -1.94
CA ARG A 60 5.44 1.22 -3.37
C ARG A 60 4.28 0.69 -4.18
N ILE A 61 3.89 1.46 -5.17
CA ILE A 61 2.81 1.08 -6.07
C ILE A 61 3.38 1.05 -7.48
N GLN A 62 3.09 -0.01 -8.21
CA GLN A 62 3.54 -0.13 -9.59
C GLN A 62 2.36 -0.51 -10.47
N ILE A 63 2.16 0.27 -11.51
CA ILE A 63 1.18 -0.05 -12.53
C ILE A 63 1.91 -0.80 -13.64
N VAL A 64 1.43 -1.99 -13.94
CA VAL A 64 2.06 -2.83 -14.94
C VAL A 64 1.05 -3.18 -16.03
N VAL A 65 1.55 -3.39 -17.21
CA VAL A 65 0.73 -3.88 -18.31
C VAL A 65 0.54 -5.38 -18.10
N PRO A 66 -0.71 -5.87 -18.02
CA PRO A 66 -0.94 -7.29 -17.87
C PRO A 66 -0.52 -8.03 -19.13
N GLU A 67 0.35 -9.00 -18.97
CA GLU A 67 0.88 -9.75 -20.12
C GLU A 67 -0.19 -10.53 -20.87
N GLN A 68 -1.25 -10.89 -20.19
CA GLN A 68 -2.27 -11.77 -20.72
C GLN A 68 -3.50 -11.04 -21.26
N THR A 69 -3.40 -9.74 -21.45
CA THR A 69 -4.53 -8.97 -21.96
C THR A 69 -4.24 -8.55 -23.39
N PRO A 70 -4.64 -9.37 -24.37
CA PRO A 70 -4.38 -9.01 -25.77
C PRO A 70 -5.13 -7.78 -26.22
N ALA A 71 -6.09 -7.37 -25.43
CA ALA A 71 -6.88 -6.17 -25.72
C ALA A 71 -6.24 -4.90 -25.20
N LEU A 72 -5.10 -4.99 -24.53
CA LEU A 72 -4.36 -3.80 -24.20
C LEU A 72 -3.89 -3.19 -25.48
N ASP A 73 -4.47 -2.08 -25.85
CA ASP A 73 -4.11 -1.48 -27.10
C ASP A 73 -2.68 -0.94 -27.03
N ALA A 74 -2.09 -0.80 -28.21
CA ALA A 74 -0.71 -0.34 -28.30
C ALA A 74 -0.54 1.08 -27.76
N GLU A 75 -1.60 1.85 -27.75
CA GLU A 75 -1.55 3.21 -27.22
C GLU A 75 -1.32 3.24 -25.72
N LEU A 76 -2.04 2.40 -24.98
CA LEU A 76 -1.87 2.33 -23.54
C LEU A 76 -0.47 1.83 -23.21
N GLU A 77 -0.03 0.80 -23.90
CA GLU A 77 1.29 0.25 -23.70
C GLU A 77 2.39 1.26 -23.98
N ALA A 78 2.27 1.96 -25.10
CA ALA A 78 3.23 3.00 -25.45
C ALA A 78 3.24 4.13 -24.43
N SER A 79 2.07 4.51 -23.94
CA SER A 79 1.95 5.57 -22.95
C SER A 79 2.66 5.16 -21.64
N LEU A 80 2.49 3.94 -21.20
CA LEU A 80 3.14 3.44 -20.00
C LEU A 80 4.66 3.38 -20.16
N LEU A 81 5.12 3.02 -21.34
CA LEU A 81 6.55 2.91 -21.60
C LEU A 81 7.21 4.28 -21.76
N GLN A 82 6.47 5.29 -22.20
CA GLN A 82 7.00 6.63 -22.39
C GLN A 82 7.14 7.42 -21.10
N ALA A 83 6.53 6.96 -20.02
CA ALA A 83 6.57 7.65 -18.73
C ALA A 83 7.08 6.70 -17.64
N PRO A 84 8.33 6.22 -17.76
CA PRO A 84 8.84 5.23 -16.82
C PRO A 84 8.92 5.73 -15.38
N GLN A 85 9.12 7.03 -15.18
CA GLN A 85 9.15 7.59 -13.83
C GLN A 85 7.78 7.54 -13.16
N GLU A 86 6.74 7.29 -13.93
CA GLU A 86 5.38 7.17 -13.40
C GLU A 86 4.99 5.73 -13.16
N ARG A 87 5.92 4.82 -13.27
CA ARG A 87 5.64 3.44 -12.91
C ARG A 87 5.31 3.36 -11.44
N VAL A 88 4.18 2.78 -11.17
CA VAL A 88 3.68 2.67 -9.80
C VAL A 88 3.58 1.18 -9.50
N ARG A 89 4.31 0.71 -8.52
CA ARG A 89 4.33 -0.68 -8.11
C ARG A 89 3.84 -0.81 -6.68
N VAL A 90 2.89 -1.69 -6.43
CA VAL A 90 2.40 -1.88 -5.07
C VAL A 90 3.24 -2.96 -4.39
N LEU A 91 4.14 -2.55 -3.51
CA LEU A 91 5.00 -3.42 -2.73
C LEU A 91 5.07 -2.90 -1.30
N LEU A 92 5.22 -3.81 -0.37
CA LEU A 92 5.51 -3.47 1.00
C LEU A 92 7.01 -3.67 1.22
N ASP A 93 7.74 -2.60 1.38
CA ASP A 93 9.20 -2.62 1.42
C ASP A 93 9.73 -2.11 2.75
N ASP A 94 10.82 -2.70 3.18
CA ASP A 94 11.51 -2.26 4.38
C ASP A 94 12.44 -1.10 3.99
N PRO A 95 12.25 0.10 4.56
CA PRO A 95 13.07 1.25 4.19
C PRO A 95 14.57 1.03 4.41
N GLY A 96 14.92 0.19 5.37
CA GLY A 96 16.33 -0.10 5.65
C GLY A 96 17.03 -0.84 4.53
N ARG A 97 16.29 -1.48 3.65
CA ARG A 97 16.86 -2.24 2.54
C ARG A 97 17.16 -1.37 1.33
N ASP A 98 16.55 -0.22 1.25
CA ASP A 98 16.72 0.68 0.12
C ASP A 98 17.83 1.70 0.33
N ALA A 99 18.42 1.66 1.47
CA ALA A 99 19.47 2.60 1.81
C ALA A 99 20.75 2.36 1.04
#